data_3ea8139b988cac224557f254e42fd485
#
_entry.id   3ea8139b988cac224557f254e42fd485
#
_cell.length_a   1.000
_cell.length_b   1.000
_cell.length_c   1.000
_cell.angle_alpha   90.00
_cell.angle_beta   90.00
_cell.angle_gamma   90.00
#
_symmetry.space_group_name_H-M   'P 1'
#
loop_
_entity.id
_entity.type
_entity.pdbx_description
1 polymer ?
#
loop_
_entity_poly.entity_id
_entity_poly.type
_entity_poly.pdbx_seq_one_letter_code
_entity_poly.pdbx_strand_id
1 'polypeptide(L)'
;MTDSLPRWLKPCALVLAILALSLGLAAPAEAGVVARINLSSQRMDVFVDGRPRYSWPVSTARRGYHTPTGTFRPQALAVWHRSTIYSGSPMPHSIFFHGGYAIHGSYETRYLGSPASHGCVRLHPSNAAALYSLVRKYGSGNTVIKITY
;
A
#
# COMPACT_ATOMS: atom_id res chain seq x y z
N MET A 1 -57.32 32.35 -44.79
CA MET A 1 -56.79 33.15 -43.68
C MET A 1 -55.74 32.29 -42.97
N THR A 2 -54.53 32.60 -43.29
CA THR A 2 -53.30 31.92 -42.87
C THR A 2 -52.75 32.61 -41.65
N ASP A 3 -52.70 31.94 -40.55
CA ASP A 3 -51.94 32.46 -39.40
C ASP A 3 -50.67 31.62 -39.17
N SER A 4 -49.57 32.24 -39.49
CA SER A 4 -48.23 31.75 -39.31
C SER A 4 -47.75 32.04 -37.91
N LEU A 5 -47.50 31.04 -37.10
CA LEU A 5 -46.87 31.16 -35.81
C LEU A 5 -45.35 31.39 -35.94
N PRO A 6 -44.75 32.25 -35.13
CA PRO A 6 -43.35 32.69 -35.29
C PRO A 6 -42.33 31.66 -34.84
N ARG A 7 -41.26 31.50 -35.63
CA ARG A 7 -40.11 30.57 -35.55
C ARG A 7 -39.09 30.91 -34.44
N TRP A 8 -39.49 31.35 -33.25
CA TRP A 8 -38.54 31.85 -32.24
C TRP A 8 -38.30 30.94 -31.00
N LEU A 9 -38.90 29.75 -30.96
CA LEU A 9 -38.83 28.90 -29.78
C LEU A 9 -38.20 27.52 -30.07
N LYS A 10 -36.95 27.49 -30.42
CA LYS A 10 -36.05 26.32 -30.26
C LYS A 10 -34.63 26.79 -30.42
N PRO A 11 -33.85 27.00 -29.34
CA PRO A 11 -32.90 26.01 -28.91
C PRO A 11 -32.52 26.12 -27.44
N CYS A 12 -33.37 25.85 -26.48
CA CYS A 12 -32.97 25.81 -25.08
C CYS A 12 -33.01 24.37 -24.47
N ALA A 13 -33.56 23.41 -25.19
CA ALA A 13 -33.69 22.05 -24.65
C ALA A 13 -32.42 21.18 -24.85
N LEU A 14 -31.53 21.52 -25.77
CA LEU A 14 -30.36 20.71 -26.10
C LEU A 14 -29.12 21.04 -25.25
N VAL A 15 -29.05 22.21 -24.62
CA VAL A 15 -27.88 22.62 -23.82
C VAL A 15 -27.94 22.08 -22.39
N LEU A 16 -29.11 21.79 -21.86
CA LEU A 16 -29.28 21.23 -20.52
C LEU A 16 -28.96 19.73 -20.40
N ALA A 17 -28.93 18.99 -21.51
CA ALA A 17 -28.65 17.54 -21.50
C ALA A 17 -27.15 17.21 -21.46
N ILE A 18 -26.25 18.15 -21.76
CA ILE A 18 -24.78 17.89 -21.82
C ILE A 18 -24.11 18.19 -20.48
N LEU A 19 -24.75 18.93 -19.57
CA LEU A 19 -24.15 19.24 -18.26
C LEU A 19 -24.38 18.16 -17.18
N ALA A 20 -25.16 17.15 -17.44
CA ALA A 20 -25.52 16.10 -16.46
C ALA A 20 -24.64 14.83 -16.54
N LEU A 21 -23.65 14.75 -17.43
CA LEU A 21 -22.90 13.51 -17.69
C LEU A 21 -21.45 13.55 -17.19
N SER A 22 -21.08 14.49 -16.32
CA SER A 22 -19.76 14.55 -15.71
C SER A 22 -19.75 14.31 -14.20
N LEU A 23 -20.75 13.60 -13.64
CA LEU A 23 -20.54 12.93 -12.37
C LEU A 23 -19.63 11.73 -12.63
N GLY A 24 -18.32 11.99 -12.74
CA GLY A 24 -17.32 10.96 -12.69
C GLY A 24 -17.55 10.15 -11.42
N LEU A 25 -17.77 8.85 -11.58
CA LEU A 25 -17.72 7.87 -10.49
C LEU A 25 -16.32 8.00 -9.85
N ALA A 26 -16.20 8.87 -8.86
CA ALA A 26 -15.04 8.86 -7.97
C ALA A 26 -15.02 7.47 -7.34
N ALA A 27 -14.07 6.63 -7.77
CA ALA A 27 -13.82 5.37 -7.08
C ALA A 27 -13.66 5.70 -5.59
N PRO A 28 -14.29 4.94 -4.68
CA PRO A 28 -14.16 5.18 -3.26
C PRO A 28 -12.67 5.22 -2.93
N ALA A 29 -12.20 6.34 -2.40
CA ALA A 29 -10.83 6.46 -1.93
C ALA A 29 -10.63 5.36 -0.90
N GLU A 30 -9.72 4.41 -1.17
CA GLU A 30 -9.40 3.32 -0.25
C GLU A 30 -8.81 3.97 1.01
N ALA A 31 -9.68 4.19 2.02
CA ALA A 31 -9.26 4.81 3.28
C ALA A 31 -8.35 3.85 4.03
N GLY A 32 -7.19 4.34 4.48
CA GLY A 32 -6.25 3.54 5.23
C GLY A 32 -4.84 3.49 4.63
N VAL A 33 -4.09 2.48 5.03
CA VAL A 33 -2.71 2.24 4.59
C VAL A 33 -2.64 1.04 3.66
N VAL A 34 -2.00 1.20 2.51
CA VAL A 34 -1.70 0.09 1.60
C VAL A 34 -0.19 0.05 1.37
N ALA A 35 0.46 -1.01 1.83
CA ALA A 35 1.86 -1.31 1.53
C ALA A 35 1.91 -2.33 0.37
N ARG A 36 2.39 -1.90 -0.79
CA ARG A 36 2.58 -2.75 -1.98
C ARG A 36 4.05 -3.11 -2.08
N ILE A 37 4.36 -4.41 -2.00
CA ILE A 37 5.73 -4.93 -2.08
C ILE A 37 5.84 -5.73 -3.36
N ASN A 38 6.78 -5.33 -4.22
CA ASN A 38 7.12 -6.06 -5.43
C ASN A 38 8.46 -6.77 -5.23
N LEU A 39 8.43 -8.11 -5.28
CA LEU A 39 9.59 -8.97 -5.05
C LEU A 39 10.61 -8.89 -6.18
N SER A 40 10.17 -8.66 -7.42
CA SER A 40 11.07 -8.56 -8.58
C SER A 40 11.89 -7.28 -8.55
N SER A 41 11.29 -6.16 -8.18
CA SER A 41 11.96 -4.85 -8.10
C SER A 41 12.56 -4.55 -6.73
N GLN A 42 12.30 -5.39 -5.71
CA GLN A 42 12.72 -5.18 -4.32
C GLN A 42 12.34 -3.79 -3.79
N ARG A 43 11.09 -3.40 -4.03
CA ARG A 43 10.54 -2.11 -3.60
C ARG A 43 9.23 -2.27 -2.86
N MET A 44 9.00 -1.32 -1.96
CA MET A 44 7.73 -1.13 -1.27
C MET A 44 7.22 0.27 -1.56
N ASP A 45 5.99 0.36 -2.10
CA ASP A 45 5.26 1.61 -2.26
C ASP A 45 4.15 1.66 -1.21
N VAL A 46 4.10 2.76 -0.47
CA VAL A 46 3.11 2.98 0.59
C VAL A 46 2.14 4.06 0.16
N PHE A 47 0.87 3.73 0.23
CA PHE A 47 -0.24 4.64 -0.04
C PHE A 47 -1.00 4.90 1.26
N VAL A 48 -1.43 6.14 1.43
CA VAL A 48 -2.27 6.56 2.56
C VAL A 48 -3.49 7.26 1.98
N ASP A 49 -4.67 6.76 2.33
CA ASP A 49 -5.95 7.23 1.81
C ASP A 49 -5.96 7.35 0.27
N GLY A 50 -5.43 6.30 -0.39
CA GLY A 50 -5.33 6.18 -1.84
C GLY A 50 -4.24 7.03 -2.50
N ARG A 51 -3.47 7.82 -1.75
CA ARG A 51 -2.42 8.70 -2.27
C ARG A 51 -1.03 8.12 -2.03
N PRO A 52 -0.10 8.16 -3.01
CA PRO A 52 1.28 7.77 -2.81
C PRO A 52 1.91 8.58 -1.67
N ARG A 53 2.55 7.89 -0.72
CA ARG A 53 3.20 8.52 0.42
C ARG A 53 4.69 8.26 0.47
N TYR A 54 5.10 6.99 0.25
CA TYR A 54 6.50 6.58 0.30
C TYR A 54 6.80 5.55 -0.78
N SER A 55 8.06 5.47 -1.19
CA SER A 55 8.60 4.42 -2.03
C SER A 55 10.02 4.08 -1.55
N TRP A 56 10.21 2.85 -1.05
CA TRP A 56 11.42 2.43 -0.38
C TRP A 56 12.01 1.15 -0.96
N PRO A 57 13.35 1.01 -1.01
CA PRO A 57 13.97 -0.28 -1.25
C PRO A 57 13.69 -1.22 -0.08
N VAL A 58 13.48 -2.49 -0.38
CA VAL A 58 13.31 -3.57 0.60
C VAL A 58 14.34 -4.66 0.35
N SER A 59 14.45 -5.60 1.29
CA SER A 59 15.16 -6.85 1.09
C SER A 59 14.24 -8.00 1.51
N THR A 60 13.94 -8.89 0.58
CA THR A 60 13.06 -10.04 0.81
C THR A 60 13.83 -11.35 0.72
N ALA A 61 13.15 -12.49 0.66
CA ALA A 61 13.77 -13.81 0.67
C ALA A 61 14.83 -13.98 -0.41
N ARG A 62 16.04 -14.40 0.01
CA ARG A 62 17.09 -14.85 -0.90
C ARG A 62 16.76 -16.23 -1.49
N ARG A 63 17.53 -16.65 -2.49
CA ARG A 63 17.40 -17.99 -3.10
C ARG A 63 17.38 -19.10 -2.03
N GLY A 64 16.47 -20.03 -2.18
CA GLY A 64 16.24 -21.12 -1.23
C GLY A 64 15.29 -20.80 -0.07
N TYR A 65 14.83 -19.55 0.02
CA TYR A 65 13.81 -19.08 0.95
C TYR A 65 12.63 -18.48 0.23
N HIS A 66 11.55 -18.21 0.95
CA HIS A 66 10.30 -17.72 0.36
C HIS A 66 9.73 -16.56 1.18
N THR A 67 9.31 -15.51 0.49
CA THR A 67 8.42 -14.47 1.03
C THR A 67 7.02 -14.75 0.51
N PRO A 68 6.01 -14.96 1.37
CA PRO A 68 4.66 -15.28 0.91
C PRO A 68 4.08 -14.14 0.08
N THR A 69 3.49 -14.47 -1.07
CA THR A 69 2.76 -13.54 -1.94
C THR A 69 1.27 -13.58 -1.63
N GLY A 70 0.58 -12.48 -1.87
CA GLY A 70 -0.86 -12.37 -1.63
C GLY A 70 -1.24 -11.04 -0.99
N THR A 71 -2.42 -11.03 -0.40
CA THR A 71 -2.96 -9.87 0.32
C THR A 71 -3.15 -10.24 1.78
N PHE A 72 -2.54 -9.46 2.65
CA PHE A 72 -2.49 -9.70 4.09
C PHE A 72 -2.92 -8.46 4.86
N ARG A 73 -3.16 -8.65 6.17
CA ARG A 73 -3.36 -7.59 7.15
C ARG A 73 -2.38 -7.77 8.30
N PRO A 74 -1.98 -6.69 9.00
CA PRO A 74 -1.19 -6.83 10.21
C PRO A 74 -1.92 -7.68 11.25
N GLN A 75 -1.22 -8.67 11.80
CA GLN A 75 -1.72 -9.59 12.84
C GLN A 75 -1.20 -9.20 14.22
N ALA A 76 0.06 -8.75 14.29
CA ALA A 76 0.69 -8.31 15.52
C ALA A 76 1.73 -7.23 15.24
N LEU A 77 1.97 -6.38 16.24
CA LEU A 77 2.92 -5.27 16.18
C LEU A 77 3.88 -5.35 17.36
N ALA A 78 5.18 -5.14 17.11
CA ALA A 78 6.18 -5.04 18.17
C ALA A 78 7.18 -3.91 17.85
N VAL A 79 7.33 -2.94 18.75
CA VAL A 79 8.33 -1.86 18.61
C VAL A 79 9.73 -2.45 18.56
N TRP A 80 9.96 -3.45 19.40
CA TRP A 80 11.23 -4.17 19.47
C TRP A 80 10.96 -5.66 19.53
N HIS A 81 11.53 -6.40 18.58
CA HIS A 81 11.49 -7.84 18.52
C HIS A 81 12.87 -8.39 18.19
N ARG A 82 13.16 -9.60 18.65
CA ARG A 82 14.34 -10.39 18.26
C ARG A 82 13.87 -11.70 17.65
N SER A 83 14.46 -12.09 16.54
CA SER A 83 14.15 -13.36 15.90
C SER A 83 14.38 -14.53 16.88
N THR A 84 13.39 -15.39 17.01
CA THR A 84 13.50 -16.62 17.82
C THR A 84 14.21 -17.76 17.09
N ILE A 85 14.35 -17.65 15.77
CA ILE A 85 14.91 -18.71 14.89
C ILE A 85 16.24 -18.31 14.26
N TYR A 86 16.59 -17.02 14.17
CA TYR A 86 17.79 -16.53 13.50
C TYR A 86 18.71 -15.79 14.47
N SER A 87 19.26 -16.52 15.45
CA SER A 87 20.28 -16.05 16.39
C SER A 87 19.97 -14.73 17.09
N GLY A 88 18.68 -14.46 17.36
CA GLY A 88 18.27 -13.24 18.04
C GLY A 88 18.46 -11.97 17.24
N SER A 89 18.51 -12.03 15.89
CA SER A 89 18.65 -10.86 15.02
C SER A 89 17.62 -9.78 15.36
N PRO A 90 18.03 -8.49 15.50
CA PRO A 90 17.11 -7.41 15.80
C PRO A 90 16.09 -7.19 14.69
N MET A 91 14.86 -6.99 15.06
CA MET A 91 13.73 -6.73 14.18
C MET A 91 12.92 -5.53 14.72
N PRO A 92 13.48 -4.31 14.71
CA PRO A 92 12.79 -3.14 15.23
C PRO A 92 11.56 -2.81 14.38
N HIS A 93 10.48 -2.34 15.03
CA HIS A 93 9.24 -1.94 14.40
C HIS A 93 8.62 -3.04 13.53
N SER A 94 8.51 -4.25 14.08
CA SER A 94 7.95 -5.40 13.41
C SER A 94 6.45 -5.31 13.25
N ILE A 95 5.99 -5.58 12.02
CA ILE A 95 4.60 -5.73 11.62
C ILE A 95 4.43 -7.16 11.11
N PHE A 96 3.97 -8.06 11.96
CA PHE A 96 3.71 -9.45 11.57
C PHE A 96 2.45 -9.52 10.72
N PHE A 97 2.49 -10.21 9.59
CA PHE A 97 1.37 -10.27 8.65
C PHE A 97 0.95 -11.69 8.27
N HIS A 98 1.82 -12.69 8.46
CA HIS A 98 1.50 -14.07 8.14
C HIS A 98 2.39 -15.02 8.95
N GLY A 99 1.84 -15.70 9.98
CA GLY A 99 2.63 -16.53 10.87
C GLY A 99 3.84 -15.80 11.44
N GLY A 100 5.05 -16.34 11.22
CA GLY A 100 6.30 -15.69 11.63
C GLY A 100 6.85 -14.65 10.66
N TYR A 101 6.21 -14.38 9.52
CA TYR A 101 6.66 -13.39 8.55
C TYR A 101 6.27 -11.97 8.97
N ALA A 102 7.24 -11.07 8.91
CA ALA A 102 7.06 -9.67 9.28
C ALA A 102 7.71 -8.71 8.29
N ILE A 103 7.19 -7.48 8.26
CA ILE A 103 7.90 -6.30 7.77
C ILE A 103 8.59 -5.69 8.98
N HIS A 104 9.89 -5.44 8.90
CA HIS A 104 10.65 -4.89 10.04
C HIS A 104 11.89 -4.12 9.59
N GLY A 105 12.43 -3.30 10.49
CA GLY A 105 13.72 -2.64 10.29
C GLY A 105 14.89 -3.63 10.35
N SER A 106 15.93 -3.36 9.58
CA SER A 106 17.16 -4.12 9.60
C SER A 106 18.37 -3.18 9.56
N TYR A 107 19.38 -3.47 10.36
CA TYR A 107 20.65 -2.73 10.34
C TYR A 107 21.57 -3.19 9.20
N GLU A 108 21.23 -4.28 8.51
CA GLU A 108 21.92 -4.75 7.31
C GLU A 108 21.47 -3.98 6.07
N THR A 109 21.57 -2.65 6.11
CA THR A 109 21.00 -1.74 5.10
C THR A 109 21.68 -1.85 3.73
N ARG A 110 22.90 -2.39 3.65
CA ARG A 110 23.63 -2.64 2.39
C ARG A 110 22.90 -3.61 1.44
N TYR A 111 22.00 -4.43 1.96
CA TYR A 111 21.25 -5.39 1.15
C TYR A 111 19.89 -4.87 0.67
N LEU A 112 19.48 -3.68 1.09
CA LEU A 112 18.22 -3.09 0.61
C LEU A 112 18.27 -2.86 -0.90
N GLY A 113 17.22 -3.30 -1.60
CA GLY A 113 17.15 -3.36 -3.05
C GLY A 113 17.54 -4.73 -3.63
N SER A 114 17.96 -5.70 -2.77
CA SER A 114 18.35 -7.05 -3.17
C SER A 114 17.77 -8.12 -2.25
N PRO A 115 17.46 -9.33 -2.74
CA PRO A 115 17.01 -10.44 -1.91
C PRO A 115 18.13 -10.93 -0.97
N ALA A 116 17.94 -10.85 0.35
CA ALA A 116 18.94 -11.29 1.32
C ALA A 116 18.33 -11.88 2.61
N SER A 117 17.00 -11.80 2.80
CA SER A 117 16.35 -12.29 4.00
C SER A 117 16.06 -13.79 3.96
N HIS A 118 15.50 -14.31 5.05
CA HIS A 118 14.97 -15.68 5.13
C HIS A 118 13.45 -15.73 4.91
N GLY A 119 12.84 -14.59 4.43
CA GLY A 119 11.42 -14.52 4.13
C GLY A 119 10.76 -13.22 4.59
N CYS A 120 11.19 -12.64 5.71
CA CYS A 120 10.69 -11.33 6.15
C CYS A 120 11.04 -10.23 5.14
N VAL A 121 10.26 -9.15 5.15
CA VAL A 121 10.49 -7.96 4.36
C VAL A 121 11.29 -6.97 5.22
N ARG A 122 12.55 -6.76 4.87
CA ARG A 122 13.45 -5.84 5.58
C ARG A 122 13.37 -4.44 5.01
N LEU A 123 13.32 -3.46 5.88
CA LEU A 123 13.37 -2.02 5.58
C LEU A 123 14.55 -1.37 6.29
N HIS A 124 14.93 -0.17 5.86
CA HIS A 124 15.75 0.71 6.69
C HIS A 124 15.01 0.98 8.02
N PRO A 125 15.69 1.03 9.18
CA PRO A 125 15.04 1.19 10.47
C PRO A 125 14.09 2.39 10.57
N SER A 126 14.46 3.53 9.97
CA SER A 126 13.59 4.72 9.95
C SER A 126 12.33 4.52 9.10
N ASN A 127 12.42 3.79 7.99
CA ASN A 127 11.28 3.50 7.13
C ASN A 127 10.33 2.50 7.80
N ALA A 128 10.87 1.51 8.51
CA ALA A 128 10.08 0.60 9.32
C ALA A 128 9.33 1.34 10.43
N ALA A 129 9.99 2.29 11.11
CA ALA A 129 9.36 3.14 12.13
C ALA A 129 8.22 3.99 11.55
N ALA A 130 8.43 4.58 10.36
CA ALA A 130 7.40 5.35 9.67
C ALA A 130 6.18 4.50 9.30
N LEU A 131 6.38 3.32 8.70
CA LEU A 131 5.29 2.40 8.37
C LEU A 131 4.57 1.91 9.63
N TYR A 132 5.32 1.53 10.66
CA TYR A 132 4.78 1.10 11.94
C TYR A 132 3.87 2.16 12.56
N SER A 133 4.28 3.42 12.54
CA SER A 133 3.49 4.55 13.05
C SER A 133 2.20 4.75 12.27
N LEU A 134 2.23 4.58 10.93
CA LEU A 134 1.02 4.60 10.10
C LEU A 134 0.07 3.46 10.47
N VAL A 135 0.58 2.23 10.59
CA VAL A 135 -0.25 1.07 10.96
C VAL A 135 -0.87 1.26 12.35
N ARG A 136 -0.13 1.80 13.30
CA ARG A 136 -0.69 2.14 14.63
C ARG A 136 -1.77 3.20 14.57
N LYS A 137 -1.57 4.23 13.74
CA LYS A 137 -2.52 5.34 13.60
C LYS A 137 -3.84 4.89 12.93
N TYR A 138 -3.74 4.12 11.84
CA TYR A 138 -4.90 3.70 11.05
C TYR A 138 -5.54 2.41 11.56
N GLY A 139 -4.79 1.58 12.27
CA GLY A 139 -5.20 0.28 12.76
C GLY A 139 -4.99 -0.85 11.76
N SER A 140 -4.86 -2.07 12.27
CA SER A 140 -4.65 -3.28 11.46
C SER A 140 -5.81 -3.55 10.50
N GLY A 141 -7.04 -3.24 10.91
CA GLY A 141 -8.24 -3.39 10.07
C GLY A 141 -8.27 -2.47 8.84
N ASN A 142 -7.60 -1.31 8.92
CA ASN A 142 -7.49 -0.32 7.85
C ASN A 142 -6.10 -0.34 7.18
N THR A 143 -5.33 -1.41 7.36
CA THR A 143 -4.03 -1.60 6.72
C THR A 143 -4.05 -2.85 5.87
N VAL A 144 -3.59 -2.72 4.64
CA VAL A 144 -3.46 -3.83 3.68
C VAL A 144 -2.00 -3.95 3.23
N ILE A 145 -1.50 -5.17 3.20
CA ILE A 145 -0.16 -5.53 2.73
C ILE A 145 -0.35 -6.41 1.49
N LYS A 146 0.08 -5.92 0.33
CA LYS A 146 0.02 -6.65 -0.95
C LYS A 146 1.43 -7.01 -1.38
N ILE A 147 1.71 -8.30 -1.58
CA ILE A 147 3.02 -8.80 -1.97
C ILE A 147 2.88 -9.55 -3.30
N THR A 148 3.61 -9.11 -4.31
CA THR A 148 3.60 -9.65 -5.69
C THR A 148 5.02 -9.78 -6.22
N TYR A 149 5.16 -10.44 -7.35
CA TYR A 149 6.37 -10.41 -8.19
C TYR A 149 6.35 -9.23 -9.14
#